data_2fde3c834d1a987036a2eae96b467bf9
#
_entry.id   2fde3c834d1a987036a2eae96b467bf9
#
_cell.length_a   1.000
_cell.length_b   1.000
_cell.length_c   1.000
_cell.angle_alpha   90.00
_cell.angle_beta   90.00
_cell.angle_gamma   90.00
#
_symmetry.space_group_name_H-M   'P 1'
#
loop_
_entity.id
_entity.type
_entity.pdbx_description
1 polymer ?
#
loop_
_entity_poly.entity_id
_entity_poly.type
_entity_poly.pdbx_seq_one_letter_code
_entity_poly.pdbx_strand_id
1 'polypeptide(L)'
;MIIHTMHSKLPGAKAKDFFDFMAYAPQDIYVNWLPEEHYEFHLIRKGKHEPVGNFYYFDQNIGKKFRMRFHAILIVAERPTRIVFRMRKFGITLPGYLELNFEDASDGLALTEQIRIGFRGVGAVLDPFIRVVYSKRFFTEMDSHHKREWISLAECLDVGP
;
A
#
# COMPACT_ATOMS: atom_id res chain seq x y z
N MET A 1 -12.19 3.61 14.66
CA MET A 1 -11.00 3.34 13.82
C MET A 1 -10.94 1.85 13.51
N ILE A 2 -10.72 1.48 12.25
CA ILE A 2 -10.48 0.11 11.79
C ILE A 2 -8.97 -0.04 11.59
N ILE A 3 -8.42 -1.16 12.03
CA ILE A 3 -7.04 -1.56 11.76
C ILE A 3 -7.10 -2.96 11.16
N HIS A 4 -6.53 -3.12 9.98
CA HIS A 4 -6.43 -4.40 9.29
C HIS A 4 -4.96 -4.66 8.99
N THR A 5 -4.45 -5.81 9.40
CA THR A 5 -3.03 -6.16 9.27
C THR A 5 -2.89 -7.45 8.49
N MET A 6 -2.01 -7.46 7.51
CA MET A 6 -1.71 -8.58 6.63
C MET A 6 -0.21 -8.89 6.67
N HIS A 7 0.15 -10.16 6.50
CA HIS A 7 1.53 -10.60 6.54
C HIS A 7 1.85 -11.47 5.33
N SER A 8 3.04 -11.26 4.76
CA SER A 8 3.59 -12.11 3.70
C SER A 8 5.05 -12.48 4.01
N LYS A 9 5.44 -13.68 3.59
CA LYS A 9 6.82 -14.11 3.52
C LYS A 9 7.19 -14.31 2.06
N LEU A 10 8.27 -13.69 1.62
CA LEU A 10 8.70 -13.64 0.22
C LEU A 10 10.12 -14.18 0.13
N PRO A 11 10.28 -15.48 -0.16
CA PRO A 11 11.60 -16.11 -0.25
C PRO A 11 12.51 -15.41 -1.26
N GLY A 12 13.77 -15.22 -0.91
CA GLY A 12 14.77 -14.58 -1.77
C GLY A 12 14.66 -13.06 -1.91
N ALA A 13 13.51 -12.46 -1.59
CA ALA A 13 13.29 -11.01 -1.69
C ALA A 13 14.07 -10.23 -0.63
N LYS A 14 14.36 -8.95 -0.91
CA LYS A 14 15.07 -8.03 -0.02
C LYS A 14 14.24 -6.80 0.31
N ALA A 15 14.28 -6.38 1.56
CA ALA A 15 13.57 -5.20 2.06
C ALA A 15 13.89 -3.94 1.22
N LYS A 16 15.15 -3.78 0.83
CA LYS A 16 15.60 -2.63 0.03
C LYS A 16 14.89 -2.52 -1.32
N ASP A 17 14.67 -3.62 -2.03
CA ASP A 17 14.12 -3.60 -3.39
C ASP A 17 12.63 -3.24 -3.35
N PHE A 18 11.90 -3.80 -2.38
CA PHE A 18 10.50 -3.47 -2.14
C PHE A 18 10.30 -2.04 -1.62
N PHE A 19 11.17 -1.58 -0.74
CA PHE A 19 11.15 -0.19 -0.28
C PHE A 19 11.37 0.78 -1.44
N ASP A 20 12.42 0.55 -2.25
CA ASP A 20 12.78 1.43 -3.37
C ASP A 20 11.66 1.45 -4.42
N PHE A 21 11.03 0.30 -4.71
CA PHE A 21 9.87 0.23 -5.57
C PHE A 21 8.72 1.10 -5.06
N MET A 22 8.31 0.93 -3.81
CA MET A 22 7.19 1.67 -3.22
C MET A 22 7.49 3.17 -3.04
N ALA A 23 8.75 3.52 -2.79
CA ALA A 23 9.17 4.91 -2.60
C ALA A 23 9.30 5.70 -3.90
N TYR A 24 9.62 5.04 -5.02
CA TYR A 24 9.92 5.70 -6.29
C TYR A 24 8.94 5.39 -7.43
N ALA A 25 8.01 4.47 -7.21
CA ALA A 25 6.85 4.20 -8.07
C ALA A 25 7.18 4.06 -9.57
N PRO A 26 7.93 3.04 -10.01
CA PRO A 26 8.16 2.79 -11.43
C PRO A 26 6.87 2.27 -12.08
N GLN A 27 6.22 3.14 -12.89
CA GLN A 27 4.90 2.91 -13.49
C GLN A 27 4.83 1.66 -14.37
N ASP A 28 5.87 1.40 -15.15
CA ASP A 28 5.97 0.25 -16.03
C ASP A 28 5.94 -1.09 -15.29
N ILE A 29 6.63 -1.16 -14.14
CA ILE A 29 6.60 -2.35 -13.28
C ILE A 29 5.22 -2.47 -12.62
N TYR A 30 4.61 -1.37 -12.15
CA TYR A 30 3.33 -1.42 -11.46
C TYR A 30 2.21 -2.06 -12.29
N VAL A 31 2.10 -1.69 -13.56
CA VAL A 31 1.08 -2.26 -14.46
C VAL A 31 1.31 -3.75 -14.71
N ASN A 32 2.58 -4.17 -14.80
CA ASN A 32 2.95 -5.56 -15.00
C ASN A 32 2.91 -6.39 -13.73
N TRP A 33 2.99 -5.75 -12.56
CA TRP A 33 2.97 -6.39 -11.25
C TRP A 33 1.69 -7.23 -11.02
N LEU A 34 0.50 -6.65 -11.26
CA LEU A 34 -0.77 -7.38 -11.18
C LEU A 34 -1.73 -6.86 -12.25
N PRO A 35 -1.57 -7.27 -13.53
CA PRO A 35 -2.19 -6.62 -14.70
C PRO A 35 -3.71 -6.53 -14.65
N GLU A 36 -4.39 -7.48 -14.00
CA GLU A 36 -5.86 -7.48 -13.89
C GLU A 36 -6.38 -6.55 -12.78
N GLU A 37 -5.51 -6.12 -11.88
CA GLU A 37 -5.92 -5.35 -10.68
C GLU A 37 -5.17 -4.02 -10.55
N HIS A 38 -3.95 -3.85 -11.10
CA HIS A 38 -3.17 -2.63 -11.04
C HIS A 38 -3.21 -1.87 -12.36
N TYR A 39 -3.63 -0.61 -12.34
CA TYR A 39 -3.75 0.24 -13.52
C TYR A 39 -2.76 1.39 -13.51
N GLU A 40 -2.65 2.12 -12.40
CA GLU A 40 -1.74 3.26 -12.28
C GLU A 40 -1.17 3.38 -10.85
N PHE A 41 0.15 3.54 -10.78
CA PHE A 41 0.85 4.02 -9.60
C PHE A 41 2.00 4.90 -10.05
N HIS A 42 1.86 6.21 -9.93
CA HIS A 42 2.90 7.12 -10.38
C HIS A 42 3.08 8.32 -9.46
N LEU A 43 4.30 8.86 -9.47
CA LEU A 43 4.67 10.05 -8.76
C LEU A 43 4.13 11.28 -9.50
N ILE A 44 3.22 12.03 -8.87
CA ILE A 44 2.68 13.30 -9.41
C ILE A 44 3.62 14.45 -9.09
N ARG A 45 4.14 14.49 -7.86
CA ARG A 45 4.99 15.59 -7.38
C ARG A 45 5.95 15.11 -6.31
N LYS A 46 7.20 15.55 -6.44
CA LYS A 46 8.26 15.31 -5.44
C LYS A 46 8.06 16.15 -4.18
N GLY A 47 8.40 15.56 -3.04
CA GLY A 47 8.48 16.25 -1.76
C GLY A 47 9.77 17.07 -1.63
N LYS A 48 9.81 17.94 -0.62
CA LYS A 48 11.04 18.70 -0.32
C LYS A 48 12.17 17.83 0.23
N HIS A 49 11.84 16.71 0.85
CA HIS A 49 12.78 15.78 1.49
C HIS A 49 12.51 14.37 0.98
N GLU A 50 12.78 14.14 -0.32
CA GLU A 50 12.50 12.86 -0.97
C GLU A 50 13.08 11.66 -0.21
N PRO A 51 12.31 10.56 -0.12
CA PRO A 51 10.98 10.38 -0.70
C PRO A 51 9.83 10.90 0.18
N VAL A 52 10.09 11.41 1.39
CA VAL A 52 9.05 11.99 2.26
C VAL A 52 8.47 13.27 1.64
N GLY A 53 7.13 13.35 1.63
CA GLY A 53 6.38 14.42 0.97
C GLY A 53 6.07 14.16 -0.51
N ASN A 54 6.58 13.08 -1.09
CA ASN A 54 6.20 12.64 -2.41
C ASN A 54 4.70 12.40 -2.48
N PHE A 55 4.08 12.84 -3.58
CA PHE A 55 2.65 12.76 -3.81
C PHE A 55 2.37 11.85 -4.99
N TYR A 56 1.59 10.79 -4.75
CA TYR A 56 1.32 9.71 -5.69
C TYR A 56 -0.15 9.64 -6.06
N TYR A 57 -0.42 9.03 -7.21
CA TYR A 57 -1.73 8.57 -7.62
C TYR A 57 -1.76 7.06 -7.68
N PHE A 58 -2.86 6.47 -7.21
CA PHE A 58 -3.14 5.05 -7.28
C PHE A 58 -4.48 4.81 -7.99
N ASP A 59 -4.49 3.89 -8.93
CA ASP A 59 -5.71 3.30 -9.51
C ASP A 59 -5.55 1.79 -9.53
N GLN A 60 -6.33 1.11 -8.72
CA GLN A 60 -6.27 -0.35 -8.57
C GLN A 60 -7.62 -0.95 -8.22
N ASN A 61 -7.82 -2.21 -8.57
CA ASN A 61 -8.91 -3.03 -8.06
C ASN A 61 -8.46 -3.81 -6.83
N ILE A 62 -9.31 -3.89 -5.82
CA ILE A 62 -9.17 -4.83 -4.72
C ILE A 62 -10.11 -5.99 -5.01
N GLY A 63 -9.55 -7.10 -5.53
CA GLY A 63 -10.34 -8.15 -6.14
C GLY A 63 -11.17 -7.65 -7.33
N LYS A 64 -12.16 -8.41 -7.76
CA LYS A 64 -12.95 -8.07 -8.98
C LYS A 64 -13.98 -6.96 -8.80
N LYS A 65 -14.17 -6.42 -7.57
CA LYS A 65 -15.36 -5.61 -7.24
C LYS A 65 -15.09 -4.22 -6.69
N PHE A 66 -13.92 -3.97 -6.15
CA PHE A 66 -13.63 -2.73 -5.43
C PHE A 66 -12.54 -1.94 -6.14
N ARG A 67 -12.94 -1.06 -7.08
CA ARG A 67 -11.98 -0.15 -7.71
C ARG A 67 -11.69 1.02 -6.78
N MET A 68 -10.41 1.19 -6.47
CA MET A 68 -9.91 2.27 -5.62
C MET A 68 -9.06 3.24 -6.44
N ARG A 69 -9.51 4.51 -6.47
CA ARG A 69 -8.76 5.63 -7.05
C ARG A 69 -8.54 6.66 -5.97
N PHE A 70 -7.30 6.90 -5.63
CA PHE A 70 -6.95 7.84 -4.58
C PHE A 70 -5.54 8.39 -4.77
N HIS A 71 -5.28 9.50 -4.08
CA HIS A 71 -3.95 10.04 -3.95
C HIS A 71 -3.36 9.66 -2.60
N ALA A 72 -2.03 9.64 -2.50
CA ALA A 72 -1.34 9.43 -1.24
C ALA A 72 -0.12 10.34 -1.10
N ILE A 73 0.16 10.76 0.13
CA ILE A 73 1.41 11.42 0.49
C ILE A 73 2.24 10.43 1.30
N LEU A 74 3.49 10.25 0.90
CA LEU A 74 4.46 9.52 1.69
C LEU A 74 4.87 10.37 2.89
N ILE A 75 4.51 9.96 4.10
CA ILE A 75 4.73 10.74 5.32
C ILE A 75 5.84 10.17 6.21
N VAL A 76 6.19 8.89 6.03
CA VAL A 76 7.32 8.22 6.70
C VAL A 76 8.06 7.38 5.67
N ALA A 77 9.39 7.46 5.65
CA ALA A 77 10.26 6.65 4.84
C ALA A 77 11.53 6.35 5.63
N GLU A 78 11.54 5.23 6.34
CA GLU A 78 12.66 4.72 7.13
C GLU A 78 13.30 3.58 6.34
N ARG A 79 14.28 3.90 5.50
CA ARG A 79 14.88 2.94 4.58
C ARG A 79 15.78 1.94 5.30
N PRO A 80 15.70 0.64 4.98
CA PRO A 80 14.77 0.00 4.05
C PRO A 80 13.54 -0.60 4.74
N THR A 81 13.24 -0.21 5.99
CA THR A 81 12.38 -0.97 6.90
C THR A 81 10.92 -0.52 6.93
N ARG A 82 10.60 0.76 6.60
CA ARG A 82 9.24 1.24 6.82
C ARG A 82 8.83 2.36 5.87
N ILE A 83 7.60 2.25 5.36
CA ILE A 83 6.93 3.28 4.57
C ILE A 83 5.54 3.52 5.14
N VAL A 84 5.11 4.79 5.22
CA VAL A 84 3.73 5.14 5.57
C VAL A 84 3.18 6.14 4.57
N PHE A 85 2.11 5.77 3.90
CA PHE A 85 1.31 6.65 3.06
C PHE A 85 0.09 7.16 3.81
N ARG A 86 -0.23 8.43 3.63
CA ARG A 86 -1.49 9.03 4.07
C ARG A 86 -2.39 9.27 2.86
N MET A 87 -3.57 8.68 2.89
CA MET A 87 -4.51 8.73 1.77
C MET A 87 -5.16 10.11 1.64
N ARG A 88 -5.42 10.52 0.38
CA ARG A 88 -6.15 11.73 0.01
C ARG A 88 -7.12 11.44 -1.12
N LYS A 89 -8.24 12.16 -1.15
CA LYS A 89 -9.20 12.11 -2.26
C LYS A 89 -9.85 13.47 -2.45
N PHE A 90 -10.01 13.92 -3.70
CA PHE A 90 -10.58 15.22 -4.04
C PHE A 90 -9.93 16.41 -3.29
N GLY A 91 -8.61 16.38 -3.13
CA GLY A 91 -7.87 17.41 -2.38
C GLY A 91 -7.97 17.31 -0.86
N ILE A 92 -8.84 16.47 -0.32
CA ILE A 92 -9.07 16.30 1.11
C ILE A 92 -8.19 15.16 1.65
N THR A 93 -7.60 15.37 2.82
CA THR A 93 -6.89 14.32 3.55
C THR A 93 -7.91 13.38 4.18
N LEU A 94 -7.84 12.09 3.79
CA LEU A 94 -8.69 11.06 4.37
C LEU A 94 -8.13 10.57 5.70
N PRO A 95 -8.98 10.02 6.59
CA PRO A 95 -8.52 9.37 7.81
C PRO A 95 -8.04 7.94 7.51
N GLY A 96 -7.20 7.79 6.48
CA GLY A 96 -6.68 6.52 5.98
C GLY A 96 -5.16 6.54 5.86
N TYR A 97 -4.54 5.46 6.32
CA TYR A 97 -3.10 5.23 6.25
C TYR A 97 -2.84 3.83 5.73
N LEU A 98 -1.85 3.71 4.87
CA LEU A 98 -1.23 2.45 4.48
C LEU A 98 0.19 2.45 5.04
N GLU A 99 0.50 1.49 5.87
CA GLU A 99 1.82 1.30 6.46
C GLU A 99 2.39 -0.04 6.00
N LEU A 100 3.61 -0.01 5.48
CA LEU A 100 4.39 -1.15 5.05
C LEU A 100 5.63 -1.25 5.93
N ASN A 101 5.84 -2.40 6.54
CA ASN A 101 7.04 -2.72 7.29
C ASN A 101 7.74 -3.90 6.61
N PHE A 102 9.03 -3.73 6.35
CA PHE A 102 9.90 -4.66 5.64
C PHE A 102 10.99 -5.14 6.58
N GLU A 103 11.16 -6.44 6.71
CA GLU A 103 12.19 -7.05 7.56
C GLU A 103 12.90 -8.15 6.79
N ASP A 104 14.22 -7.99 6.57
CA ASP A 104 15.03 -9.05 5.98
C ASP A 104 15.14 -10.22 6.97
N ALA A 105 14.73 -11.42 6.53
CA ALA A 105 14.84 -12.66 7.24
C ALA A 105 15.91 -13.56 6.61
N SER A 106 16.25 -14.65 7.27
CA SER A 106 17.30 -15.59 6.79
C SER A 106 16.98 -16.22 5.44
N ASP A 107 15.69 -16.33 5.10
CA ASP A 107 15.18 -16.98 3.89
C ASP A 107 14.51 -16.01 2.90
N GLY A 108 14.53 -14.69 3.19
CA GLY A 108 13.92 -13.69 2.32
C GLY A 108 13.38 -12.48 3.08
N LEU A 109 12.23 -11.96 2.66
CA LEU A 109 11.57 -10.80 3.23
C LEU A 109 10.32 -11.17 4.02
N ALA A 110 10.21 -10.69 5.25
CA ALA A 110 8.97 -10.63 6.00
C ALA A 110 8.33 -9.24 5.81
N LEU A 111 7.14 -9.21 5.20
CA LEU A 111 6.37 -8.00 4.94
C LEU A 111 5.14 -7.96 5.83
N THR A 112 4.95 -6.84 6.52
CA THR A 112 3.71 -6.53 7.23
C THR A 112 3.08 -5.29 6.61
N GLU A 113 1.87 -5.45 6.07
CA GLU A 113 1.03 -4.36 5.58
C GLU A 113 -0.07 -4.08 6.59
N GLN A 114 -0.24 -2.81 6.96
CA GLN A 114 -1.30 -2.38 7.85
C GLN A 114 -2.09 -1.22 7.25
N ILE A 115 -3.40 -1.43 7.12
CA ILE A 115 -4.35 -0.40 6.73
C ILE A 115 -5.05 0.11 7.99
N ARG A 116 -4.98 1.42 8.21
CA ARG A 116 -5.67 2.10 9.31
C ARG A 116 -6.65 3.11 8.74
N ILE A 117 -7.95 2.94 9.06
CA ILE A 117 -9.02 3.79 8.55
C ILE A 117 -9.93 4.21 9.72
N GLY A 118 -10.20 5.50 9.83
CA GLY A 118 -11.10 6.04 10.84
C GLY A 118 -10.63 7.35 11.40
N PHE A 119 -11.56 8.08 11.96
CA PHE A 119 -11.31 9.38 12.59
C PHE A 119 -10.86 9.24 14.04
N ARG A 120 -10.24 10.28 14.55
CA ARG A 120 -9.94 10.44 15.99
C ARG A 120 -10.74 11.59 16.57
N GLY A 121 -10.93 11.57 17.90
CA GLY A 121 -11.67 12.61 18.62
C GLY A 121 -13.13 12.69 18.15
N VAL A 122 -13.64 13.89 18.00
CA VAL A 122 -15.05 14.14 17.61
C VAL A 122 -15.41 13.57 16.24
N GLY A 123 -14.43 13.41 15.35
CA GLY A 123 -14.64 12.78 14.04
C GLY A 123 -15.00 11.30 14.09
N ALA A 124 -14.75 10.62 15.22
CA ALA A 124 -15.07 9.20 15.40
C ALA A 124 -16.58 8.90 15.28
N VAL A 125 -17.45 9.90 15.39
CA VAL A 125 -18.89 9.79 15.14
C VAL A 125 -19.20 9.34 13.69
N LEU A 126 -18.27 9.54 12.75
CA LEU A 126 -18.38 9.10 11.35
C LEU A 126 -17.89 7.67 11.10
N ASP A 127 -17.26 7.03 12.10
CA ASP A 127 -16.71 5.67 11.94
C ASP A 127 -17.76 4.59 11.57
N PRO A 128 -19.04 4.65 11.99
CA PRO A 128 -20.06 3.72 11.53
C PRO A 128 -20.25 3.73 10.00
N PHE A 129 -20.20 4.90 9.37
CA PHE A 129 -20.30 5.03 7.90
C PHE A 129 -19.06 4.42 7.21
N ILE A 130 -17.86 4.60 7.80
CA ILE A 130 -16.65 3.97 7.30
C ILE A 130 -16.77 2.45 7.31
N ARG A 131 -17.36 1.86 8.36
CA ARG A 131 -17.55 0.40 8.48
C ARG A 131 -18.51 -0.19 7.42
N VAL A 132 -19.44 0.62 6.92
CA VAL A 132 -20.33 0.20 5.81
C VAL A 132 -19.52 0.07 4.51
N VAL A 133 -18.66 1.04 4.22
CA VAL A 133 -17.82 1.04 3.02
C VAL A 133 -16.73 -0.03 3.10
N TYR A 134 -16.02 -0.08 4.23
CA TYR A 134 -14.96 -1.05 4.51
C TYR A 134 -15.53 -2.25 5.28
N SER A 135 -16.37 -3.01 4.59
CA SER A 135 -17.08 -4.17 5.13
C SER A 135 -16.14 -5.38 5.31
N LYS A 136 -16.63 -6.41 6.04
CA LYS A 136 -15.90 -7.70 6.15
C LYS A 136 -15.55 -8.28 4.78
N ARG A 137 -16.46 -8.14 3.80
CA ARG A 137 -16.23 -8.60 2.43
C ARG A 137 -15.07 -7.85 1.76
N PHE A 138 -14.98 -6.53 1.95
CA PHE A 138 -13.86 -5.73 1.43
C PHE A 138 -12.53 -6.26 1.98
N PHE A 139 -12.43 -6.52 3.28
CA PHE A 139 -11.20 -7.03 3.88
C PHE A 139 -10.86 -8.47 3.44
N THR A 140 -11.86 -9.32 3.20
CA THR A 140 -11.60 -10.65 2.62
C THR A 140 -11.00 -10.56 1.21
N GLU A 141 -11.51 -9.64 0.37
CA GLU A 141 -10.93 -9.40 -0.97
C GLU A 141 -9.53 -8.78 -0.86
N MET A 142 -9.32 -7.89 0.12
CA MET A 142 -8.02 -7.28 0.40
C MET A 142 -6.98 -8.34 0.81
N ASP A 143 -7.34 -9.29 1.68
CA ASP A 143 -6.44 -10.38 2.07
C ASP A 143 -6.02 -11.24 0.86
N SER A 144 -6.97 -11.50 -0.04
CA SER A 144 -6.70 -12.25 -1.26
C SER A 144 -5.85 -11.45 -2.26
N HIS A 145 -6.09 -10.16 -2.38
CA HIS A 145 -5.32 -9.23 -3.20
C HIS A 145 -3.87 -9.15 -2.68
N HIS A 146 -3.70 -8.86 -1.40
CA HIS A 146 -2.40 -8.75 -0.73
C HIS A 146 -1.50 -10.00 -0.97
N LYS A 147 -2.06 -11.21 -0.85
CA LYS A 147 -1.29 -12.43 -1.09
C LYS A 147 -0.77 -12.54 -2.52
N ARG A 148 -1.57 -12.14 -3.51
CA ARG A 148 -1.18 -12.21 -4.92
C ARG A 148 -0.20 -11.11 -5.28
N GLU A 149 -0.48 -9.89 -4.84
CA GLU A 149 0.29 -8.72 -5.26
C GLU A 149 1.76 -8.83 -4.85
N TRP A 150 2.05 -9.19 -3.60
CA TRP A 150 3.43 -9.21 -3.13
C TRP A 150 4.26 -10.36 -3.70
N ILE A 151 3.65 -11.53 -3.95
CA ILE A 151 4.31 -12.63 -4.65
C ILE A 151 4.64 -12.20 -6.08
N SER A 152 3.67 -11.64 -6.78
CA SER A 152 3.84 -11.19 -8.15
C SER A 152 4.84 -10.03 -8.28
N LEU A 153 4.93 -9.15 -7.27
CA LEU A 153 5.96 -8.11 -7.24
C LEU A 153 7.36 -8.72 -7.11
N ALA A 154 7.54 -9.72 -6.26
CA ALA A 154 8.83 -10.42 -6.12
C ALA A 154 9.27 -11.01 -7.48
N GLU A 155 8.34 -11.61 -8.22
CA GLU A 155 8.60 -12.11 -9.58
C GLU A 155 8.98 -10.99 -10.56
N CYS A 156 8.26 -9.84 -10.52
CA CYS A 156 8.55 -8.69 -11.39
C CYS A 156 9.90 -8.02 -11.10
N LEU A 157 10.39 -8.11 -9.88
CA LEU A 157 11.67 -7.54 -9.48
C LEU A 157 12.86 -8.51 -9.68
N ASP A 158 12.63 -9.69 -10.29
CA ASP A 158 13.63 -10.76 -10.45
C ASP A 158 14.33 -11.15 -9.12
N VAL A 159 13.64 -10.95 -8.00
CA VAL A 159 14.07 -11.37 -6.67
C VAL A 159 13.34 -12.67 -6.30
N GLY A 160 13.41 -13.64 -7.18
CA GLY A 160 12.94 -15.00 -6.95
C GLY A 160 14.10 -15.97 -6.67
N PRO A 161 13.81 -17.16 -6.14
CA PRO A 161 14.81 -18.15 -5.78
C PRO A 161 15.64 -18.63 -6.96
#